data_ddaef15e743961d7d2dbe4cf0b528153
#
_entry.id   ddaef15e743961d7d2dbe4cf0b528153
#
_cell.length_a   1.000
_cell.length_b   1.000
_cell.length_c   1.000
_cell.angle_alpha   90.00
_cell.angle_beta   90.00
_cell.angle_gamma   90.00
#
_symmetry.space_group_name_H-M   'P 1'
#
loop_
_entity.id
_entity.type
_entity.pdbx_description
1 polymer ?
#
loop_
_entity_poly.entity_id
_entity_poly.type
_entity_poly.pdbx_seq_one_letter_code
_entity_poly.pdbx_strand_id
1 'polypeptide(L)'
;MHYHYLTIEQRESLQELLLQRAAVLRGEIAAALRRSGDESALGLANHVAEVRDEPVADLESAIEIAEIERDERELRAVERALARLHEPEYGVCADCGEDIPFSRLNANPVATRCAACQTRAEHMLTEPTQPA
;
A
#
# COMPACT_ATOMS: atom_id res chain seq x y z
N MET A 1 0.25 -24.25 20.98
CA MET A 1 -1.07 -23.73 20.57
C MET A 1 -1.09 -22.22 20.75
N HIS A 2 -1.10 -21.50 19.66
CA HIS A 2 -1.14 -20.04 19.73
C HIS A 2 -2.58 -19.57 19.81
N TYR A 3 -2.95 -19.09 20.96
CA TYR A 3 -4.21 -18.38 21.08
C TYR A 3 -4.04 -17.02 20.44
N HIS A 4 -4.85 -16.79 19.47
CA HIS A 4 -4.87 -15.49 18.85
C HIS A 4 -5.47 -14.52 19.88
N TYR A 5 -4.74 -13.47 20.19
CA TYR A 5 -5.21 -12.49 21.17
C TYR A 5 -6.37 -11.62 20.64
N LEU A 6 -6.53 -11.59 19.31
CA LEU A 6 -7.62 -10.84 18.67
C LEU A 6 -8.94 -11.59 18.81
N THR A 7 -9.97 -10.88 19.22
CA THR A 7 -11.33 -11.43 19.29
C THR A 7 -11.91 -11.58 17.89
N ILE A 8 -12.99 -12.35 17.78
CA ILE A 8 -13.72 -12.49 16.51
C ILE A 8 -14.23 -11.13 16.06
N GLU A 9 -14.77 -10.33 16.97
CA GLU A 9 -15.27 -8.99 16.68
C GLU A 9 -14.16 -8.06 16.18
N GLN A 10 -12.99 -8.16 16.79
CA GLN A 10 -11.84 -7.37 16.35
C GLN A 10 -11.40 -7.76 14.95
N ARG A 11 -11.36 -9.05 14.65
CA ARG A 11 -11.02 -9.55 13.30
C ARG A 11 -12.05 -9.11 12.27
N GLU A 12 -13.33 -9.18 12.60
CA GLU A 12 -14.38 -8.74 11.70
C GLU A 12 -14.29 -7.23 11.43
N SER A 13 -13.98 -6.45 12.45
CA SER A 13 -13.76 -5.02 12.31
C SER A 13 -12.58 -4.72 11.39
N LEU A 14 -11.48 -5.43 11.56
CA LEU A 14 -10.30 -5.29 10.71
C LEU A 14 -10.57 -5.72 9.27
N GLN A 15 -11.35 -6.79 9.10
CA GLN A 15 -11.76 -7.26 7.77
C GLN A 15 -12.56 -6.19 7.04
N GLU A 16 -13.48 -5.54 7.73
CA GLU A 16 -14.29 -4.48 7.14
C GLU A 16 -13.41 -3.31 6.71
N LEU A 17 -12.47 -2.88 7.54
CA LEU A 17 -11.53 -1.82 7.20
C LEU A 17 -10.71 -2.18 5.95
N LEU A 18 -10.21 -3.41 5.90
CA LEU A 18 -9.41 -3.88 4.76
C LEU A 18 -10.24 -3.94 3.48
N LEU A 19 -11.48 -4.44 3.56
CA LEU A 19 -12.36 -4.50 2.40
C LEU A 19 -12.72 -3.11 1.90
N GLN A 20 -12.98 -2.16 2.79
CA GLN A 20 -13.25 -0.78 2.43
C GLN A 20 -12.03 -0.14 1.76
N ARG A 21 -10.86 -0.36 2.33
CA ARG A 21 -9.62 0.19 1.75
C ARG A 21 -9.34 -0.39 0.37
N ALA A 22 -9.54 -1.70 0.19
CA ALA A 22 -9.40 -2.34 -1.11
C ALA A 22 -10.34 -1.74 -2.15
N ALA A 23 -11.59 -1.50 -1.78
CA ALA A 23 -12.58 -0.90 -2.69
C ALA A 23 -12.16 0.51 -3.11
N VAL A 24 -11.69 1.32 -2.17
CA VAL A 24 -11.21 2.68 -2.44
C VAL A 24 -10.00 2.63 -3.39
N LEU A 25 -9.04 1.77 -3.11
CA LEU A 25 -7.83 1.66 -3.94
C LEU A 25 -8.15 1.19 -5.36
N ARG A 26 -9.03 0.19 -5.50
CA ARG A 26 -9.46 -0.28 -6.82
C ARG A 26 -10.14 0.83 -7.62
N GLY A 27 -10.97 1.64 -6.94
CA GLY A 27 -11.63 2.78 -7.56
C GLY A 27 -10.65 3.84 -8.01
N GLU A 28 -9.67 4.16 -7.17
CA GLU A 28 -8.64 5.16 -7.49
C GLU A 28 -7.75 4.70 -8.65
N ILE A 29 -7.34 3.43 -8.64
CA ILE A 29 -6.54 2.84 -9.71
C ILE A 29 -7.32 2.87 -11.03
N ALA A 30 -8.59 2.44 -11.01
CA ALA A 30 -9.42 2.43 -12.20
C ALA A 30 -9.61 3.84 -12.77
N ALA A 31 -9.84 4.83 -11.90
CA ALA A 31 -9.99 6.22 -12.29
C ALA A 31 -8.70 6.78 -12.90
N ALA A 32 -7.56 6.47 -12.27
CA ALA A 32 -6.25 6.92 -12.75
C ALA A 32 -5.92 6.29 -14.12
N LEU A 33 -6.21 5.01 -14.29
CA LEU A 33 -6.00 4.32 -15.56
C LEU A 33 -6.88 4.87 -16.66
N ARG A 34 -8.14 5.22 -16.35
CA ARG A 34 -9.03 5.85 -17.32
C ARG A 34 -8.49 7.22 -17.75
N ARG A 35 -8.06 8.04 -16.80
CA ARG A 35 -7.46 9.35 -17.10
C ARG A 35 -6.20 9.20 -17.94
N SER A 36 -5.34 8.28 -17.58
CA SER A 36 -4.10 8.00 -18.30
C SER A 36 -4.40 7.51 -19.73
N GLY A 37 -5.41 6.65 -19.89
CA GLY A 37 -5.85 6.15 -21.18
C GLY A 37 -6.38 7.26 -22.07
N ASP A 38 -7.21 8.14 -21.51
CA ASP A 38 -7.77 9.29 -22.22
C ASP A 38 -6.67 10.29 -22.60
N GLU A 39 -5.77 10.56 -21.67
CA GLU A 39 -4.63 11.44 -21.92
C GLU A 39 -3.68 10.85 -22.97
N SER A 40 -3.47 9.55 -22.96
CA SER A 40 -2.64 8.87 -23.95
C SER A 40 -3.27 8.97 -25.34
N ALA A 41 -4.59 8.82 -25.45
CA ALA A 41 -5.31 8.96 -26.70
C ALA A 41 -5.22 10.40 -27.21
N LEU A 42 -5.44 11.38 -26.33
CA LEU A 42 -5.29 12.79 -26.65
C LEU A 42 -3.82 13.14 -26.95
N GLY A 43 -2.91 12.57 -26.18
CA GLY A 43 -1.47 12.77 -26.34
C GLY A 43 -0.97 12.26 -27.69
N LEU A 44 -1.47 11.14 -28.16
CA LEU A 44 -1.14 10.60 -29.48
C LEU A 44 -1.63 11.53 -30.59
N ALA A 45 -2.86 12.03 -30.46
CA ALA A 45 -3.41 12.97 -31.45
C ALA A 45 -2.61 14.26 -31.46
N ASN A 46 -2.23 14.77 -30.30
CA ASN A 46 -1.43 16.00 -30.18
C ASN A 46 0.02 15.78 -30.59
N HIS A 47 0.56 14.60 -30.34
CA HIS A 47 1.94 14.27 -30.69
C HIS A 47 2.15 14.20 -32.20
N VAL A 48 1.13 13.76 -32.93
CA VAL A 48 1.16 13.78 -34.39
C VAL A 48 1.10 15.24 -34.91
N ALA A 49 0.50 16.14 -34.13
CA ALA A 49 0.38 17.56 -34.50
C ALA A 49 1.57 18.39 -34.00
N GLU A 50 2.19 18.01 -32.91
CA GLU A 50 3.29 18.75 -32.27
C GLU A 50 4.44 17.84 -31.89
N VAL A 51 5.53 17.94 -32.60
CA VAL A 51 6.77 17.26 -32.23
C VAL A 51 7.42 18.07 -31.12
N ARG A 52 6.86 17.99 -29.92
CA ARG A 52 7.43 18.65 -28.73
C ARG A 52 7.42 17.73 -27.54
N ASP A 53 8.60 17.37 -27.10
CA ASP A 53 8.80 16.84 -25.78
C ASP A 53 8.68 18.00 -24.80
N GLU A 54 7.53 18.09 -24.12
CA GLU A 54 7.40 19.04 -23.02
C GLU A 54 7.86 18.32 -21.75
N PRO A 55 8.95 18.77 -21.12
CA PRO A 55 9.45 18.13 -19.89
C PRO A 55 8.41 18.07 -18.77
N VAL A 56 7.47 19.01 -18.75
CA VAL A 56 6.40 19.08 -17.75
C VAL A 56 5.40 17.95 -17.96
N ALA A 57 5.01 17.67 -19.22
CA ALA A 57 4.10 16.58 -19.55
C ALA A 57 4.69 15.21 -19.18
N ASP A 58 5.97 15.01 -19.44
CA ASP A 58 6.68 13.79 -19.08
C ASP A 58 6.77 13.63 -17.55
N LEU A 59 6.97 14.71 -16.82
CA LEU A 59 7.02 14.70 -15.36
C LEU A 59 5.64 14.37 -14.78
N GLU A 60 4.58 14.96 -15.32
CA GLU A 60 3.21 14.68 -14.89
C GLU A 60 2.84 13.23 -15.14
N SER A 61 3.20 12.68 -16.29
CA SER A 61 2.99 11.26 -16.60
C SER A 61 3.76 10.35 -15.65
N ALA A 62 5.00 10.70 -15.34
CA ALA A 62 5.82 9.95 -14.40
C ALA A 62 5.22 9.95 -12.99
N ILE A 63 4.67 11.09 -12.55
CA ILE A 63 4.00 11.21 -11.26
C ILE A 63 2.74 10.34 -11.22
N GLU A 64 1.93 10.38 -12.28
CA GLU A 64 0.72 9.56 -12.38
C GLU A 64 1.03 8.06 -12.33
N ILE A 65 2.04 7.64 -13.06
CA ILE A 65 2.49 6.24 -13.04
C ILE A 65 2.95 5.85 -11.64
N ALA A 66 3.73 6.71 -10.99
CA ALA A 66 4.22 6.45 -9.63
C ALA A 66 3.08 6.33 -8.62
N GLU A 67 2.04 7.16 -8.76
CA GLU A 67 0.84 7.10 -7.91
C GLU A 67 0.08 5.79 -8.12
N ILE A 68 -0.10 5.38 -9.37
CA ILE A 68 -0.76 4.11 -9.69
C ILE A 68 0.03 2.93 -9.09
N GLU A 69 1.33 2.92 -9.27
CA GLU A 69 2.19 1.88 -8.73
C GLU A 69 2.15 1.81 -7.21
N ARG A 70 2.10 2.97 -6.55
CA ARG A 70 1.96 3.06 -5.09
C ARG A 70 0.63 2.47 -4.64
N ASP A 71 -0.46 2.83 -5.30
CA ASP A 71 -1.80 2.33 -4.98
C ASP A 71 -1.89 0.83 -5.22
N GLU A 72 -1.27 0.33 -6.29
CA GLU A 72 -1.21 -1.10 -6.57
C GLU A 72 -0.43 -1.86 -5.49
N ARG A 73 0.68 -1.31 -5.00
CA ARG A 73 1.44 -1.91 -3.92
C ARG A 73 0.64 -1.96 -2.63
N GLU A 74 -0.07 -0.86 -2.32
CA GLU A 74 -0.93 -0.81 -1.14
C GLU A 74 -2.08 -1.82 -1.27
N LEU A 75 -2.69 -1.91 -2.44
CA LEU A 75 -3.77 -2.87 -2.69
C LEU A 75 -3.28 -4.30 -2.48
N ARG A 76 -2.11 -4.64 -3.00
CA ARG A 76 -1.53 -5.96 -2.77
C ARG A 76 -1.27 -6.25 -1.29
N ALA A 77 -0.82 -5.24 -0.54
CA ALA A 77 -0.62 -5.36 0.91
C ALA A 77 -1.95 -5.61 1.62
N VAL A 78 -3.00 -4.90 1.22
CA VAL A 78 -4.37 -5.08 1.76
C VAL A 78 -4.87 -6.49 1.44
N GLU A 79 -4.70 -6.95 0.22
CA GLU A 79 -5.12 -8.29 -0.19
C GLU A 79 -4.37 -9.39 0.58
N ARG A 80 -3.07 -9.21 0.79
CA ARG A 80 -2.28 -10.14 1.61
C ARG A 80 -2.77 -10.15 3.07
N ALA A 81 -3.09 -8.98 3.62
CA ALA A 81 -3.63 -8.90 4.97
C ALA A 81 -4.98 -9.61 5.08
N LEU A 82 -5.86 -9.43 4.09
CA LEU A 82 -7.14 -10.15 4.03
C LEU A 82 -6.95 -11.65 3.98
N ALA A 83 -5.98 -12.12 3.20
CA ALA A 83 -5.68 -13.55 3.09
C ALA A 83 -5.16 -14.14 4.41
N ARG A 84 -4.43 -13.33 5.21
CA ARG A 84 -3.84 -13.79 6.47
C ARG A 84 -4.72 -13.55 7.69
N LEU A 85 -5.79 -12.80 7.54
CA LEU A 85 -6.59 -12.30 8.67
C LEU A 85 -7.03 -13.39 9.64
N HIS A 86 -7.32 -14.59 9.13
CA HIS A 86 -7.75 -15.72 9.95
C HIS A 86 -6.61 -16.69 10.29
N GLU A 87 -5.39 -16.37 9.85
CA GLU A 87 -4.21 -17.16 10.17
C GLU A 87 -3.65 -16.75 11.54
N PRO A 88 -2.98 -17.69 12.25
CA PRO A 88 -2.39 -17.37 13.55
C PRO A 88 -1.33 -16.27 13.52
N GLU A 89 -0.67 -16.08 12.39
CA GLU A 89 0.40 -15.11 12.22
C GLU A 89 -0.10 -13.67 12.14
N TYR A 90 -1.38 -13.49 11.81
CA TYR A 90 -1.92 -12.14 11.72
C TYR A 90 -1.95 -11.49 13.11
N GLY A 91 -1.41 -10.29 13.20
CA GLY A 91 -1.31 -9.57 14.47
C GLY A 91 -0.08 -9.91 15.28
N VAL A 92 0.80 -10.77 14.75
CA VAL A 92 2.08 -11.10 15.36
C VAL A 92 3.19 -10.41 14.57
N CYS A 93 4.07 -9.70 15.26
CA CYS A 93 5.19 -9.02 14.61
C CYS A 93 6.09 -10.04 13.91
N ALA A 94 6.33 -9.81 12.61
CA ALA A 94 7.16 -10.70 11.80
C ALA A 94 8.62 -10.73 12.25
N ASP A 95 9.08 -9.66 12.89
CA ASP A 95 10.48 -9.54 13.28
C ASP A 95 10.76 -10.05 14.71
N CYS A 96 9.93 -9.67 15.68
CA CYS A 96 10.19 -10.02 17.08
C CYS A 96 9.23 -11.06 17.68
N GLY A 97 8.16 -11.40 16.98
CA GLY A 97 7.19 -12.38 17.44
C GLY A 97 6.23 -11.90 18.52
N GLU A 98 6.31 -10.63 18.91
CA GLU A 98 5.39 -10.05 19.87
C GLU A 98 4.06 -9.70 19.23
N ASP A 99 3.00 -9.65 20.01
CA ASP A 99 1.69 -9.23 19.50
C ASP A 99 1.71 -7.76 19.10
N ILE A 100 1.15 -7.47 17.92
CA ILE A 100 0.92 -6.09 17.51
C ILE A 100 -0.37 -5.63 18.19
N PRO A 101 -0.36 -4.53 18.96
CA PRO A 101 -1.57 -4.08 19.63
C PRO A 101 -2.72 -3.83 18.66
N PHE A 102 -3.94 -4.15 19.07
CA PHE A 102 -5.12 -3.93 18.25
C PHE A 102 -5.25 -2.47 17.81
N SER A 103 -4.90 -1.53 18.69
CA SER A 103 -4.93 -0.10 18.35
C SER A 103 -4.07 0.23 17.13
N ARG A 104 -2.91 -0.42 17.01
CA ARG A 104 -2.05 -0.24 15.85
C ARG A 104 -2.63 -0.89 14.60
N LEU A 105 -3.17 -2.09 14.73
CA LEU A 105 -3.84 -2.78 13.61
C LEU A 105 -5.07 -2.02 13.15
N ASN A 106 -5.83 -1.45 14.08
CA ASN A 106 -7.01 -0.66 13.74
C ASN A 106 -6.63 0.61 12.98
N ALA A 107 -5.49 1.20 13.29
CA ALA A 107 -4.96 2.34 12.55
C ALA A 107 -4.32 1.93 11.22
N ASN A 108 -3.71 0.74 11.16
CA ASN A 108 -3.04 0.23 9.97
C ASN A 108 -3.19 -1.30 9.90
N PRO A 109 -4.30 -1.80 9.34
CA PRO A 109 -4.57 -3.24 9.33
C PRO A 109 -3.60 -4.07 8.48
N VAL A 110 -2.79 -3.45 7.65
CA VAL A 110 -1.77 -4.16 6.86
C VAL A 110 -0.45 -4.34 7.63
N ALA A 111 -0.34 -3.78 8.83
CA ALA A 111 0.89 -3.84 9.62
C ALA A 111 1.33 -5.28 9.88
N THR A 112 2.60 -5.57 9.63
CA THR A 112 3.23 -6.86 9.87
C THR A 112 4.29 -6.78 10.96
N ARG A 113 4.54 -5.58 11.49
CA ARG A 113 5.54 -5.32 12.51
C ARG A 113 4.96 -4.47 13.63
N CYS A 114 5.45 -4.67 14.83
CA CYS A 114 5.13 -3.76 15.94
C CYS A 114 5.79 -2.40 15.68
N ALA A 115 5.38 -1.38 16.43
CA ALA A 115 5.88 -0.03 16.22
C ALA A 115 7.41 0.06 16.35
N ALA A 116 7.97 -0.61 17.35
CA ALA A 116 9.42 -0.61 17.58
C ALA A 116 10.19 -1.24 16.43
N CYS A 117 9.72 -2.38 15.91
CA CYS A 117 10.38 -3.06 14.80
C CYS A 117 10.20 -2.28 13.49
N GLN A 118 9.05 -1.66 13.29
CA GLN A 118 8.81 -0.81 12.12
C GLN A 118 9.74 0.40 12.12
N THR A 119 9.88 1.06 13.26
CA THR A 119 10.80 2.19 13.40
C THR A 119 12.24 1.77 13.13
N ARG A 120 12.63 0.61 13.65
CA ARG A 120 13.98 0.07 13.41
C ARG A 120 14.23 -0.21 11.94
N ALA A 121 13.24 -0.81 11.24
CA ALA A 121 13.35 -1.10 9.83
C ALA A 121 13.46 0.17 8.99
N GLU A 122 12.65 1.18 9.30
CA GLU A 122 12.70 2.49 8.62
C GLU A 122 14.03 3.19 8.86
N HIS A 123 14.54 3.10 10.08
CA HIS A 123 15.82 3.69 10.45
C HIS A 123 16.97 3.06 9.67
N MET A 124 16.95 1.76 9.49
CA MET A 124 17.97 1.06 8.69
C MET A 124 17.91 1.44 7.20
N LEU A 125 16.73 1.80 6.69
CA LEU A 125 16.58 2.22 5.30
C LEU A 125 17.01 3.67 5.08
N THR A 126 16.93 4.51 6.10
CA THR A 126 17.18 5.95 5.98
C THR A 126 18.59 6.34 6.41
N GLU A 127 19.26 5.54 7.24
CA GLU A 127 20.63 5.81 7.62
C GLU A 127 21.61 5.35 6.54
N PRO A 128 22.51 6.24 6.10
CA PRO A 128 23.58 5.78 5.24
C PRO A 128 24.43 4.74 5.99
N THR A 129 24.78 3.67 5.30
CA THR A 129 25.63 2.64 5.86
C THR A 129 26.91 3.30 6.33
N GLN A 130 27.14 3.33 7.62
CA GLN A 130 28.37 3.88 8.14
C GLN A 130 29.51 2.93 7.76
N PRO A 131 30.54 3.45 7.14
CA PRO A 131 31.75 2.65 6.96
C PRO A 131 32.29 2.29 8.35
N ALA A 132 32.59 1.05 8.52
CA ALA A 132 33.17 0.54 9.76
C ALA A 132 34.45 1.29 10.09
#